data_d0f1b32eddc02c38314ba7b62d1052d9
#
_entry.id   d0f1b32eddc02c38314ba7b62d1052d9
#
_cell.length_a   1.000
_cell.length_b   1.000
_cell.length_c   1.000
_cell.angle_alpha   90.00
_cell.angle_beta   90.00
_cell.angle_gamma   90.00
#
_symmetry.space_group_name_H-M   'P 1'
#
loop_
_entity.id
_entity.type
_entity.pdbx_description
1 polymer ?
#
loop_
_entity_poly.entity_id
_entity_poly.type
_entity_poly.pdbx_seq_one_letter_code
_entity_poly.pdbx_strand_id
1 'polypeptide(L)'
;TATDRSVVEDIFRNRNPFPLDFRFRIDHGIGGEIIEKEDINVLKRDISNMIMSLSNKDHLFAEEINYAYFYILLTDMADMMWKRYGKGKPSHHTEMSRSDGIMKEFAELLVKHIHKETNVEFYAEKLCISKQYLSLIVKEKTMVPIGTVISSLRAEIAAGLLRDPDLSIQQIANRLSFSDQSSFGKFFRKHTGMSPLKYRQSLRKTLLTLRPE
;
A
#
# COMPACT_ATOMS: atom_id res chain seq x y z
N THR A 1 22.28 17.03 1.91
CA THR A 1 21.76 18.38 1.66
C THR A 1 20.32 18.24 1.14
N ALA A 2 19.43 19.17 1.50
CA ALA A 2 17.97 19.13 1.25
C ALA A 2 17.57 18.93 -0.22
N THR A 3 18.46 19.18 -1.17
CA THR A 3 18.20 19.11 -2.62
C THR A 3 18.14 17.67 -3.15
N ASP A 4 18.86 16.73 -2.56
CA ASP A 4 18.89 15.34 -3.05
C ASP A 4 17.64 14.55 -2.63
N ARG A 5 17.07 14.87 -1.48
CA ARG A 5 15.85 14.22 -0.98
C ARG A 5 14.63 14.54 -1.84
N SER A 6 14.58 15.75 -2.40
CA SER A 6 13.48 16.19 -3.26
C SER A 6 13.48 15.49 -4.62
N VAL A 7 14.66 15.18 -5.17
CA VAL A 7 14.77 14.48 -6.47
C VAL A 7 14.33 13.02 -6.35
N VAL A 8 14.70 12.35 -5.27
CA VAL A 8 14.25 10.97 -4.99
C VAL A 8 12.75 10.94 -4.72
N GLU A 9 12.23 11.88 -3.90
CA GLU A 9 10.80 12.01 -3.66
C GLU A 9 10.01 12.33 -4.94
N ASP A 10 10.55 13.14 -5.87
CA ASP A 10 9.91 13.43 -7.15
C ASP A 10 9.93 12.23 -8.10
N ILE A 11 10.99 11.43 -8.12
CA ILE A 11 11.06 10.19 -8.88
C ILE A 11 9.99 9.20 -8.37
N PHE A 12 9.85 9.07 -7.05
CA PHE A 12 8.83 8.21 -6.44
C PHE A 12 7.41 8.78 -6.55
N ARG A 13 7.25 10.09 -6.54
CA ARG A 13 5.95 10.77 -6.62
C ARG A 13 5.39 10.78 -8.06
N ASN A 14 6.24 10.95 -9.07
CA ASN A 14 5.83 11.08 -10.47
C ASN A 14 5.94 9.79 -11.31
N ARG A 15 6.63 8.77 -10.82
CA ARG A 15 6.75 7.46 -11.46
C ARG A 15 6.33 6.36 -10.50
N ASN A 16 5.08 6.38 -10.06
CA ASN A 16 4.53 5.21 -9.39
C ASN A 16 4.36 4.10 -10.45
N PRO A 17 5.23 3.07 -10.47
CA PRO A 17 5.17 2.00 -11.48
C PRO A 17 3.94 1.11 -11.27
N PHE A 18 3.25 1.29 -10.13
CA PHE A 18 2.09 0.49 -9.81
C PHE A 18 0.81 1.28 -10.02
N PRO A 19 -0.05 0.85 -10.95
CA PRO A 19 -1.44 1.21 -10.93
C PRO A 19 -2.03 0.86 -9.55
N LEU A 20 -2.90 1.69 -9.02
CA LEU A 20 -3.57 1.46 -7.73
C LEU A 20 -4.30 0.12 -7.65
N ASP A 21 -4.84 -0.35 -8.78
CA ASP A 21 -5.46 -1.65 -8.93
C ASP A 21 -4.48 -2.81 -8.64
N PHE A 22 -3.20 -2.65 -8.97
CA PHE A 22 -2.16 -3.62 -8.72
C PHE A 22 -1.87 -3.80 -7.23
N ARG A 23 -1.66 -2.70 -6.51
CA ARG A 23 -1.39 -2.71 -5.08
C ARG A 23 -2.52 -3.38 -4.30
N PHE A 24 -3.75 -3.07 -4.69
CA PHE A 24 -4.94 -3.65 -4.08
C PHE A 24 -5.07 -5.17 -4.34
N ARG A 25 -4.65 -5.66 -5.51
CA ARG A 25 -4.66 -7.10 -5.83
C ARG A 25 -3.66 -7.90 -5.02
N ILE A 26 -2.47 -7.37 -4.75
CA ILE A 26 -1.48 -8.02 -3.88
C ILE A 26 -2.04 -8.16 -2.45
N ASP A 27 -2.62 -7.09 -1.92
CA ASP A 27 -3.09 -7.03 -0.53
C ASP A 27 -4.29 -7.94 -0.25
N HIS A 28 -5.07 -8.29 -1.27
CA HIS A 28 -6.29 -9.12 -1.13
C HIS A 28 -6.12 -10.57 -1.54
N GLY A 29 -4.88 -11.03 -1.73
CA GLY A 29 -4.56 -12.44 -1.89
C GLY A 29 -5.32 -13.10 -3.05
N ILE A 30 -5.36 -12.44 -4.21
CA ILE A 30 -5.93 -13.07 -5.40
C ILE A 30 -4.99 -14.19 -5.84
N GLY A 31 -5.28 -15.37 -5.33
CA GLY A 31 -4.81 -16.66 -5.77
C GLY A 31 -3.33 -16.93 -5.50
N GLY A 32 -3.02 -18.00 -4.79
CA GLY A 32 -1.69 -18.62 -4.83
C GLY A 32 -1.41 -19.13 -6.24
N GLU A 33 -1.07 -18.22 -7.14
CA GLU A 33 -0.74 -18.58 -8.52
C GLU A 33 0.70 -18.98 -8.64
N ILE A 34 0.93 -19.99 -9.47
CA ILE A 34 2.26 -20.54 -9.75
C ILE A 34 3.07 -19.45 -10.46
N ILE A 35 4.07 -18.90 -9.77
CA ILE A 35 5.07 -18.01 -10.36
C ILE A 35 5.98 -18.86 -11.24
N GLU A 36 6.27 -18.41 -12.46
CA GLU A 36 7.17 -19.13 -13.37
C GLU A 36 8.59 -19.15 -12.79
N LYS A 37 9.35 -20.20 -13.15
CA LYS A 37 10.68 -20.42 -12.59
C LYS A 37 11.65 -19.27 -12.89
N GLU A 38 11.51 -18.66 -14.05
CA GLU A 38 12.27 -17.50 -14.50
C GLU A 38 11.98 -16.28 -13.62
N ASP A 39 10.71 -16.00 -13.34
CA ASP A 39 10.26 -14.93 -12.48
C ASP A 39 10.76 -15.09 -11.03
N ILE A 40 10.74 -16.34 -10.53
CA ILE A 40 11.29 -16.66 -9.20
C ILE A 40 12.78 -16.32 -9.12
N ASN A 41 13.55 -16.59 -10.18
CA ASN A 41 14.98 -16.30 -10.19
C ASN A 41 15.25 -14.78 -10.16
N VAL A 42 14.45 -13.99 -10.88
CA VAL A 42 14.53 -12.53 -10.85
C VAL A 42 14.24 -12.01 -9.45
N LEU A 43 13.12 -12.44 -8.84
CA LEU A 43 12.76 -12.02 -7.48
C LEU A 43 13.81 -12.42 -6.43
N LYS A 44 14.37 -13.63 -6.53
CA LYS A 44 15.45 -14.08 -5.64
C LYS A 44 16.70 -13.20 -5.75
N ARG A 45 17.08 -12.82 -6.97
CA ARG A 45 18.21 -11.91 -7.22
C ARG A 45 17.97 -10.56 -6.55
N ASP A 46 16.79 -9.98 -6.76
CA ASP A 46 16.47 -8.63 -6.27
C ASP A 46 16.34 -8.60 -4.74
N ILE A 47 15.72 -9.61 -4.16
CA ILE A 47 15.67 -9.78 -2.70
C ILE A 47 17.07 -9.98 -2.12
N SER A 48 17.93 -10.78 -2.76
CA SER A 48 19.30 -11.00 -2.31
C SER A 48 20.12 -9.71 -2.35
N ASN A 49 20.00 -8.93 -3.42
CA ASN A 49 20.66 -7.64 -3.55
C ASN A 49 20.18 -6.64 -2.47
N MET A 50 18.87 -6.61 -2.21
CA MET A 50 18.29 -5.77 -1.16
C MET A 50 18.80 -6.17 0.23
N ILE A 51 18.83 -7.47 0.55
CA ILE A 51 19.36 -7.98 1.83
C ILE A 51 20.83 -7.61 1.99
N MET A 52 21.62 -7.78 0.93
CA MET A 52 23.06 -7.45 0.95
C MET A 52 23.28 -5.94 1.16
N SER A 53 22.48 -5.09 0.51
CA SER A 53 22.52 -3.64 0.72
C SER A 53 22.12 -3.23 2.12
N LEU A 54 21.06 -3.82 2.69
CA LEU A 54 20.60 -3.57 4.07
C LEU A 54 21.65 -3.96 5.13
N SER A 55 22.51 -4.92 4.80
CA SER A 55 23.59 -5.37 5.69
C SER A 55 24.79 -4.43 5.67
N ASN A 56 24.97 -3.62 4.63
CA ASN A 56 26.08 -2.68 4.48
C ASN A 56 25.73 -1.29 5.02
N LYS A 57 25.71 -1.15 6.35
CA LYS A 57 25.35 0.10 7.04
C LYS A 57 26.38 1.22 6.93
N ASP A 58 27.61 0.87 6.57
CA ASP A 58 28.75 1.83 6.51
C ASP A 58 28.88 2.52 5.15
N HIS A 59 28.02 2.18 4.20
CA HIS A 59 28.01 2.81 2.90
C HIS A 59 27.44 4.22 2.96
N LEU A 60 28.18 5.21 2.39
CA LEU A 60 27.80 6.64 2.44
C LEU A 60 26.37 6.91 1.92
N PHE A 61 25.92 6.14 0.95
CA PHE A 61 24.60 6.23 0.30
C PHE A 61 23.74 4.98 0.59
N ALA A 62 23.83 4.44 1.81
CA ALA A 62 23.13 3.19 2.15
C ALA A 62 21.61 3.30 1.98
N GLU A 63 21.02 4.42 2.39
CA GLU A 63 19.57 4.64 2.26
C GLU A 63 19.14 4.71 0.80
N GLU A 64 19.85 5.47 -0.03
CA GLU A 64 19.55 5.64 -1.45
C GLU A 64 19.69 4.33 -2.22
N ILE A 65 20.71 3.53 -1.90
CA ILE A 65 20.90 2.20 -2.50
C ILE A 65 19.78 1.25 -2.09
N ASN A 66 19.37 1.26 -0.82
CA ASN A 66 18.26 0.44 -0.35
C ASN A 66 16.95 0.81 -1.07
N TYR A 67 16.68 2.12 -1.25
CA TYR A 67 15.53 2.58 -2.03
C TYR A 67 15.62 2.14 -3.49
N ALA A 68 16.81 2.20 -4.11
CA ALA A 68 17.00 1.78 -5.49
C ALA A 68 16.74 0.28 -5.68
N TYR A 69 17.24 -0.58 -4.80
CA TYR A 69 16.95 -2.02 -4.86
C TYR A 69 15.49 -2.33 -4.60
N PHE A 70 14.86 -1.63 -3.65
CA PHE A 70 13.43 -1.76 -3.43
C PHE A 70 12.62 -1.35 -4.67
N TYR A 71 13.02 -0.28 -5.36
CA TYR A 71 12.38 0.17 -6.59
C TYR A 71 12.55 -0.84 -7.73
N ILE A 72 13.74 -1.44 -7.89
CA ILE A 72 14.00 -2.50 -8.87
C ILE A 72 13.07 -3.69 -8.61
N LEU A 73 13.03 -4.19 -7.37
CA LEU A 73 12.14 -5.29 -6.99
C LEU A 73 10.67 -4.99 -7.34
N LEU A 74 10.21 -3.79 -7.04
CA LEU A 74 8.85 -3.37 -7.35
C LEU A 74 8.59 -3.29 -8.86
N THR A 75 9.53 -2.80 -9.65
CA THR A 75 9.36 -2.68 -11.12
C THR A 75 9.40 -4.04 -11.81
N ASP A 76 10.25 -4.97 -11.36
CA ASP A 76 10.30 -6.32 -11.90
C ASP A 76 9.02 -7.10 -11.54
N MET A 77 8.50 -6.95 -10.32
CA MET A 77 7.19 -7.48 -9.96
C MET A 77 6.07 -6.91 -10.83
N ALA A 78 6.08 -5.60 -11.11
CA ALA A 78 5.10 -4.96 -11.97
C ALA A 78 5.16 -5.50 -13.41
N ASP A 79 6.36 -5.68 -13.97
CA ASP A 79 6.55 -6.24 -15.31
C ASP A 79 6.02 -7.69 -15.40
N MET A 80 6.36 -8.54 -14.41
CA MET A 80 5.86 -9.91 -14.31
C MET A 80 4.34 -9.98 -14.29
N MET A 81 3.72 -9.14 -13.47
CA MET A 81 2.26 -9.07 -13.36
C MET A 81 1.64 -8.49 -14.64
N TRP A 82 2.28 -7.49 -15.27
CA TRP A 82 1.81 -6.97 -16.54
C TRP A 82 1.87 -8.00 -17.66
N LYS A 83 2.96 -8.76 -17.77
CA LYS A 83 3.09 -9.86 -18.74
C LYS A 83 2.00 -10.91 -18.58
N ARG A 84 1.62 -11.18 -17.33
CA ARG A 84 0.63 -12.22 -17.02
C ARG A 84 -0.82 -11.74 -17.15
N TYR A 85 -1.12 -10.52 -16.70
CA TYR A 85 -2.49 -10.01 -16.58
C TYR A 85 -2.78 -8.79 -17.45
N GLY A 86 -1.76 -8.14 -18.02
CA GLY A 86 -1.91 -6.97 -18.85
C GLY A 86 -2.51 -7.34 -20.22
N LYS A 87 -3.62 -6.75 -20.57
CA LYS A 87 -4.17 -6.85 -21.91
C LYS A 87 -3.50 -5.80 -22.81
N GLY A 88 -2.37 -6.15 -23.44
CA GLY A 88 -1.67 -5.30 -24.39
C GLY A 88 -0.37 -4.68 -23.84
N LYS A 89 0.49 -4.15 -24.72
CA LYS A 89 1.74 -3.47 -24.33
C LYS A 89 1.41 -2.19 -23.56
N PRO A 90 2.14 -1.88 -22.46
CA PRO A 90 2.02 -0.57 -21.84
C PRO A 90 2.49 0.46 -22.88
N SER A 91 1.57 1.21 -23.46
CA SER A 91 1.95 2.36 -24.23
C SER A 91 2.32 3.47 -23.26
N HIS A 92 3.58 3.92 -23.28
CA HIS A 92 4.05 5.07 -22.52
C HIS A 92 3.28 6.38 -22.83
N HIS A 93 2.35 6.33 -23.79
CA HIS A 93 1.55 7.44 -24.29
C HIS A 93 0.07 7.08 -24.54
N THR A 94 -0.50 6.15 -23.76
CA THR A 94 -1.96 6.04 -23.79
C THR A 94 -2.53 7.27 -23.09
N GLU A 95 -3.31 8.07 -23.81
CA GLU A 95 -4.13 9.12 -23.19
C GLU A 95 -4.89 8.47 -22.04
N MET A 96 -4.65 9.01 -20.83
CA MET A 96 -5.23 8.50 -19.61
C MET A 96 -6.75 8.56 -19.75
N SER A 97 -7.41 7.41 -19.68
CA SER A 97 -8.87 7.39 -19.83
C SER A 97 -9.49 8.25 -18.71
N ARG A 98 -10.68 8.80 -18.94
CA ARG A 98 -11.38 9.58 -17.91
C ARG A 98 -11.51 8.80 -16.60
N SER A 99 -11.74 7.49 -16.66
CA SER A 99 -11.82 6.62 -15.48
C SER A 99 -10.48 6.45 -14.78
N ASP A 100 -9.36 6.43 -15.50
CA ASP A 100 -8.03 6.39 -14.90
C ASP A 100 -7.70 7.70 -14.18
N GLY A 101 -8.08 8.84 -14.76
CA GLY A 101 -7.97 10.15 -14.12
C GLY A 101 -8.75 10.22 -12.81
N ILE A 102 -10.02 9.81 -12.86
CA ILE A 102 -10.88 9.75 -11.65
C ILE A 102 -10.28 8.82 -10.59
N MET A 103 -9.77 7.66 -11.01
CA MET A 103 -9.16 6.70 -10.08
C MET A 103 -7.91 7.26 -9.41
N LYS A 104 -7.06 7.97 -10.15
CA LYS A 104 -5.88 8.67 -9.61
C LYS A 104 -6.27 9.73 -8.59
N GLU A 105 -7.20 10.63 -8.95
CA GLU A 105 -7.68 11.68 -8.05
C GLU A 105 -8.36 11.10 -6.81
N PHE A 106 -9.15 10.02 -6.96
CA PHE A 106 -9.75 9.30 -5.83
C PHE A 106 -8.69 8.79 -4.86
N ALA A 107 -7.61 8.20 -5.38
CA ALA A 107 -6.53 7.71 -4.54
C ALA A 107 -5.81 8.81 -3.77
N GLU A 108 -5.52 9.93 -4.42
CA GLU A 108 -4.91 11.09 -3.77
C GLU A 108 -5.80 11.63 -2.66
N LEU A 109 -7.11 11.75 -2.92
CA LEU A 109 -8.09 12.16 -1.91
C LEU A 109 -8.19 11.15 -0.77
N LEU A 110 -8.16 9.85 -1.09
CA LEU A 110 -8.24 8.79 -0.10
C LEU A 110 -7.06 8.85 0.86
N VAL A 111 -5.82 8.92 0.37
CA VAL A 111 -4.63 9.05 1.21
C VAL A 111 -4.71 10.29 2.11
N LYS A 112 -5.20 11.40 1.58
CA LYS A 112 -5.31 12.67 2.31
C LYS A 112 -6.36 12.65 3.42
N HIS A 113 -7.48 11.95 3.21
CA HIS A 113 -8.66 12.09 4.07
C HIS A 113 -9.04 10.82 4.83
N ILE A 114 -8.43 9.65 4.55
CA ILE A 114 -8.81 8.34 5.10
C ILE A 114 -8.83 8.28 6.63
N HIS A 115 -8.05 9.10 7.30
CA HIS A 115 -8.02 9.17 8.76
C HIS A 115 -9.34 9.66 9.37
N LYS A 116 -10.09 10.49 8.62
CA LYS A 116 -11.33 11.13 9.09
C LYS A 116 -12.54 10.68 8.29
N GLU A 117 -12.39 10.54 6.99
CA GLU A 117 -13.49 10.35 6.06
C GLU A 117 -13.55 8.91 5.57
N THR A 118 -14.69 8.27 5.80
CA THR A 118 -14.97 6.89 5.34
C THR A 118 -16.19 6.81 4.44
N ASN A 119 -16.91 7.91 4.30
CA ASN A 119 -18.12 7.99 3.48
C ASN A 119 -17.75 8.15 2.00
N VAL A 120 -18.30 7.30 1.15
CA VAL A 120 -18.09 7.34 -0.30
C VAL A 120 -18.64 8.64 -0.91
N GLU A 121 -19.73 9.18 -0.36
CA GLU A 121 -20.32 10.48 -0.79
C GLU A 121 -19.27 11.58 -0.75
N PHE A 122 -18.51 11.70 0.34
CA PHE A 122 -17.47 12.72 0.49
C PHE A 122 -16.48 12.71 -0.70
N TYR A 123 -16.01 11.52 -1.09
CA TYR A 123 -15.06 11.39 -2.20
C TYR A 123 -15.72 11.69 -3.55
N ALA A 124 -16.95 11.24 -3.75
CA ALA A 124 -17.71 11.50 -4.97
C ALA A 124 -17.98 13.00 -5.17
N GLU A 125 -18.37 13.72 -4.10
CA GLU A 125 -18.57 15.17 -4.10
C GLU A 125 -17.28 15.92 -4.45
N LYS A 126 -16.13 15.51 -3.85
CA LYS A 126 -14.82 16.12 -4.14
C LYS A 126 -14.40 15.93 -5.61
N LEU A 127 -14.80 14.82 -6.23
CA LEU A 127 -14.53 14.51 -7.62
C LEU A 127 -15.61 15.04 -8.58
N CYS A 128 -16.62 15.73 -8.07
CA CYS A 128 -17.76 16.25 -8.84
C CYS A 128 -18.47 15.18 -9.70
N ILE A 129 -18.60 13.96 -9.15
CA ILE A 129 -19.30 12.82 -9.78
C ILE A 129 -20.29 12.17 -8.82
N SER A 130 -21.18 11.34 -9.35
CA SER A 130 -22.10 10.57 -8.51
C SER A 130 -21.39 9.44 -7.75
N LYS A 131 -21.88 9.12 -6.54
CA LYS A 131 -21.43 7.97 -5.74
C LYS A 131 -21.49 6.66 -6.52
N GLN A 132 -22.54 6.47 -7.29
CA GLN A 132 -22.74 5.27 -8.11
C GLN A 132 -21.65 5.15 -9.16
N TYR A 133 -21.33 6.26 -9.84
CA TYR A 133 -20.30 6.28 -10.87
C TYR A 133 -18.90 6.05 -10.28
N LEU A 134 -18.56 6.69 -9.16
CA LEU A 134 -17.31 6.41 -8.46
C LEU A 134 -17.21 4.94 -8.02
N SER A 135 -18.29 4.40 -7.46
CA SER A 135 -18.33 2.99 -7.02
C SER A 135 -18.17 2.01 -8.18
N LEU A 136 -18.74 2.34 -9.35
CA LEU A 136 -18.58 1.55 -10.56
C LEU A 136 -17.12 1.54 -11.03
N ILE A 137 -16.50 2.73 -11.16
CA ILE A 137 -15.10 2.87 -11.60
C ILE A 137 -14.18 2.09 -10.64
N VAL A 138 -14.30 2.30 -9.33
CA VAL A 138 -13.45 1.61 -8.35
C VAL A 138 -13.63 0.11 -8.44
N LYS A 139 -14.86 -0.39 -8.51
CA LYS A 139 -15.14 -1.82 -8.64
C LYS A 139 -14.59 -2.41 -9.95
N GLU A 140 -14.71 -1.69 -11.07
CA GLU A 140 -14.15 -2.11 -12.34
C GLU A 140 -12.63 -2.19 -12.32
N LYS A 141 -11.98 -1.20 -11.72
CA LYS A 141 -10.51 -1.11 -11.69
C LYS A 141 -9.88 -2.03 -10.63
N THR A 142 -10.54 -2.23 -9.48
CA THR A 142 -9.97 -2.98 -8.35
C THR A 142 -10.62 -4.37 -8.16
N MET A 143 -11.70 -4.65 -8.88
CA MET A 143 -12.55 -5.85 -8.70
C MET A 143 -13.20 -5.95 -7.32
N VAL A 144 -13.10 -4.90 -6.49
CA VAL A 144 -13.56 -4.88 -5.11
C VAL A 144 -14.48 -3.67 -4.86
N PRO A 145 -15.53 -3.81 -4.04
CA PRO A 145 -16.39 -2.69 -3.68
C PRO A 145 -15.61 -1.55 -3.01
N ILE A 146 -15.91 -0.29 -3.37
CA ILE A 146 -15.22 0.90 -2.85
C ILE A 146 -15.19 0.96 -1.31
N GLY A 147 -16.26 0.55 -0.64
CA GLY A 147 -16.31 0.47 0.83
C GLY A 147 -15.28 -0.50 1.42
N THR A 148 -15.01 -1.60 0.71
CA THR A 148 -13.95 -2.55 1.09
C THR A 148 -12.56 -1.92 0.88
N VAL A 149 -12.33 -1.22 -0.24
CA VAL A 149 -11.07 -0.49 -0.48
C VAL A 149 -10.77 0.49 0.67
N ILE A 150 -11.76 1.32 1.03
CA ILE A 150 -11.62 2.32 2.11
C ILE A 150 -11.35 1.63 3.45
N SER A 151 -12.10 0.57 3.78
CA SER A 151 -11.97 -0.10 5.07
C SER A 151 -10.66 -0.89 5.20
N SER A 152 -10.19 -1.52 4.14
CA SER A 152 -8.91 -2.25 4.13
C SER A 152 -7.74 -1.28 4.32
N LEU A 153 -7.69 -0.19 3.55
CA LEU A 153 -6.63 0.81 3.71
C LEU A 153 -6.62 1.40 5.13
N ARG A 154 -7.80 1.66 5.70
CA ARG A 154 -7.90 2.16 7.08
C ARG A 154 -7.38 1.15 8.10
N ALA A 155 -7.63 -0.15 7.89
CA ALA A 155 -7.10 -1.21 8.74
C ALA A 155 -5.57 -1.32 8.65
N GLU A 156 -4.99 -1.13 7.47
CA GLU A 156 -3.54 -1.10 7.26
C GLU A 156 -2.88 0.08 7.97
N ILE A 157 -3.47 1.27 7.85
CA ILE A 157 -2.99 2.45 8.59
C ILE A 157 -3.04 2.19 10.10
N ALA A 158 -4.13 1.59 10.58
CA ALA A 158 -4.24 1.19 11.98
C ALA A 158 -3.15 0.20 12.41
N ALA A 159 -2.86 -0.80 11.56
CA ALA A 159 -1.78 -1.76 11.79
C ALA A 159 -0.41 -1.07 11.82
N GLY A 160 -0.17 -0.10 10.96
CA GLY A 160 1.03 0.75 10.97
C GLY A 160 1.17 1.52 12.29
N LEU A 161 0.12 2.20 12.74
CA LEU A 161 0.11 2.94 14.01
C LEU A 161 0.31 2.04 15.24
N LEU A 162 -0.14 0.79 15.17
CA LEU A 162 0.05 -0.18 16.25
C LEU A 162 1.51 -0.63 16.44
N ARG A 163 2.39 -0.39 15.47
CA ARG A 163 3.83 -0.64 15.59
C ARG A 163 4.52 0.35 16.53
N ASP A 164 3.96 1.55 16.66
CA ASP A 164 4.45 2.56 17.58
C ASP A 164 4.07 2.19 19.04
N PRO A 165 5.06 1.89 19.91
CA PRO A 165 4.80 1.50 21.30
C PRO A 165 4.28 2.65 22.15
N ASP A 166 4.55 3.91 21.76
CA ASP A 166 4.22 5.10 22.53
C ASP A 166 2.76 5.51 22.33
N LEU A 167 2.10 5.00 21.26
CA LEU A 167 0.70 5.27 21.02
C LEU A 167 -0.21 4.28 21.76
N SER A 168 -1.06 4.79 22.65
CA SER A 168 -2.12 3.97 23.24
C SER A 168 -3.17 3.55 22.21
N ILE A 169 -3.89 2.47 22.48
CA ILE A 169 -4.99 2.01 21.59
C ILE A 169 -6.07 3.07 21.47
N GLN A 170 -6.34 3.82 22.55
CA GLN A 170 -7.30 4.94 22.55
C GLN A 170 -6.82 6.09 21.67
N GLN A 171 -5.52 6.44 21.72
CA GLN A 171 -4.97 7.49 20.85
C GLN A 171 -5.04 7.11 19.38
N ILE A 172 -4.82 5.82 19.04
CA ILE A 172 -4.97 5.32 17.69
C ILE A 172 -6.44 5.40 17.25
N ALA A 173 -7.38 4.99 18.10
CA ALA A 173 -8.80 5.11 17.83
C ALA A 173 -9.20 6.57 17.54
N ASN A 174 -8.72 7.50 18.35
CA ASN A 174 -8.98 8.95 18.17
C ASN A 174 -8.35 9.49 16.87
N ARG A 175 -7.09 9.11 16.55
CA ARG A 175 -6.42 9.51 15.30
C ARG A 175 -7.15 9.05 14.06
N LEU A 176 -7.80 7.89 14.15
CA LEU A 176 -8.61 7.33 13.07
C LEU A 176 -10.09 7.71 13.18
N SER A 177 -10.45 8.69 14.01
CA SER A 177 -11.80 9.20 14.17
C SER A 177 -12.85 8.13 14.51
N PHE A 178 -12.47 7.14 15.31
CA PHE A 178 -13.45 6.23 15.94
C PHE A 178 -14.04 6.89 17.18
N SER A 179 -15.33 6.63 17.43
CA SER A 179 -16.05 7.15 18.59
C SER A 179 -15.40 6.74 19.91
N ASP A 180 -14.86 5.53 19.95
CA ASP A 180 -14.26 4.92 21.14
C ASP A 180 -13.33 3.77 20.77
N GLN A 181 -12.54 3.32 21.76
CA GLN A 181 -11.61 2.20 21.62
C GLN A 181 -12.33 0.86 21.30
N SER A 182 -13.57 0.66 21.77
CA SER A 182 -14.32 -0.56 21.53
C SER A 182 -14.75 -0.67 20.07
N SER A 183 -15.24 0.42 19.50
CA SER A 183 -15.62 0.53 18.07
C SER A 183 -14.40 0.29 17.18
N PHE A 184 -13.25 0.89 17.52
CA PHE A 184 -11.98 0.63 16.85
C PHE A 184 -11.58 -0.85 16.96
N GLY A 185 -11.66 -1.42 18.16
CA GLY A 185 -11.32 -2.82 18.41
C GLY A 185 -12.15 -3.81 17.59
N LYS A 186 -13.46 -3.57 17.48
CA LYS A 186 -14.38 -4.37 16.63
C LYS A 186 -14.03 -4.25 15.15
N PHE A 187 -13.80 -3.01 14.67
CA PHE A 187 -13.39 -2.74 13.30
C PHE A 187 -12.08 -3.47 12.97
N PHE A 188 -11.04 -3.27 13.78
CA PHE A 188 -9.72 -3.83 13.54
C PHE A 188 -9.76 -5.36 13.54
N ARG A 189 -10.46 -5.98 14.52
CA ARG A 189 -10.61 -7.44 14.58
C ARG A 189 -11.34 -8.00 13.36
N LYS A 190 -12.35 -7.30 12.85
CA LYS A 190 -13.07 -7.71 11.63
C LYS A 190 -12.14 -7.81 10.43
N HIS A 191 -11.16 -6.89 10.30
CA HIS A 191 -10.27 -6.83 9.15
C HIS A 191 -8.97 -7.64 9.30
N THR A 192 -8.49 -7.85 10.52
CA THR A 192 -7.20 -8.52 10.78
C THR A 192 -7.33 -9.88 11.48
N GLY A 193 -8.53 -10.25 11.88
CA GLY A 193 -8.78 -11.48 12.64
C GLY A 193 -8.46 -11.39 14.13
N MET A 194 -7.72 -10.36 14.60
CA MET A 194 -7.30 -10.25 15.98
C MET A 194 -7.52 -8.84 16.56
N SER A 195 -7.59 -8.75 17.90
CA SER A 195 -7.75 -7.45 18.56
C SER A 195 -6.47 -6.61 18.42
N PRO A 196 -6.57 -5.24 18.46
CA PRO A 196 -5.41 -4.35 18.38
C PRO A 196 -4.31 -4.69 19.39
N LEU A 197 -4.68 -5.04 20.62
CA LEU A 197 -3.73 -5.41 21.67
C LEU A 197 -2.99 -6.71 21.33
N LYS A 198 -3.70 -7.74 20.89
CA LYS A 198 -3.09 -9.02 20.46
C LYS A 198 -2.17 -8.81 19.26
N TYR A 199 -2.57 -7.98 18.30
CA TYR A 199 -1.76 -7.64 17.14
C TYR A 199 -0.44 -6.96 17.56
N ARG A 200 -0.48 -5.97 18.44
CA ARG A 200 0.71 -5.32 18.99
C ARG A 200 1.64 -6.30 19.73
N GLN A 201 1.06 -7.21 20.49
CA GLN A 201 1.83 -8.25 21.19
C GLN A 201 2.52 -9.21 20.23
N SER A 202 1.86 -9.60 19.14
CA SER A 202 2.46 -10.47 18.11
C SER A 202 3.65 -9.80 17.41
N LEU A 203 3.56 -8.50 17.11
CA LEU A 203 4.67 -7.73 16.53
C LEU A 203 5.91 -7.73 17.44
N ARG A 204 5.71 -7.51 18.76
CA ARG A 204 6.82 -7.54 19.74
C ARG A 204 7.49 -8.92 19.81
N LYS A 205 6.70 -9.98 19.75
CA LYS A 205 7.21 -11.35 19.77
C LYS A 205 8.07 -11.65 18.54
N THR A 206 7.63 -11.25 17.37
CA THR A 206 8.39 -11.41 16.12
C THR A 206 9.71 -10.64 16.12
N LEU A 207 9.72 -9.42 16.66
CA LEU A 207 10.96 -8.62 16.79
C LEU A 207 11.97 -9.22 17.78
N LEU A 208 11.52 -9.90 18.82
CA LEU A 208 12.39 -10.58 19.79
C LEU A 208 13.01 -11.86 19.22
N THR A 209 12.29 -12.58 18.37
CA THR A 209 12.78 -13.80 17.69
C THR A 209 13.75 -13.51 16.53
N LEU A 210 13.78 -12.27 16.02
CA LEU A 210 14.67 -11.84 14.93
C LEU A 210 15.96 -11.15 15.43
N ARG A 211 16.19 -11.03 16.76
CA ARG A 211 17.48 -10.60 17.30
C ARG A 211 18.38 -11.83 17.39
N PRO A 212 19.45 -11.94 16.57
CA PRO A 212 20.51 -12.90 16.85
C PRO A 212 21.20 -12.49 18.16
N GLU A 213 21.55 -13.48 18.98
CA GLU A 213 22.43 -13.33 20.17
C GLU A 213 23.80 -12.79 19.77
#